data_dce6e218f6329e4db810442142e904d5
#
_entry.id   dce6e218f6329e4db810442142e904d5
#
_cell.length_a   1.000
_cell.length_b   1.000
_cell.length_c   1.000
_cell.angle_alpha   90.00
_cell.angle_beta   90.00
_cell.angle_gamma   90.00
#
_symmetry.space_group_name_H-M   'P 1'
#
loop_
_entity.id
_entity.type
_entity.pdbx_description
1 polymer ?
#
loop_
_entity_poly.entity_id
_entity_poly.type
_entity_poly.pdbx_seq_one_letter_code
_entity_poly.pdbx_strand_id
1 'polypeptide(L)'
;MKNLGYSQNFLVNKKLVERLISKSNIDVTDYVIEIGPGKGIITDVLSQHAGEVVAVEYDQELYNNLVRYHSHDNVTYIFGDFLKYKLPLNRRYKIFSNI
;
A
#
# COMPACT_ATOMS: atom_id res chain seq x y z
N MET A 1 -18.98 -12.44 5.35
CA MET A 1 -18.74 -11.82 5.16
C MET A 1 -19.22 -10.87 5.67
N LYS A 2 -19.67 -10.72 6.39
CA LYS A 2 -20.13 -9.82 6.90
C LYS A 2 -19.28 -8.81 7.30
N ASN A 3 -18.09 -9.04 7.57
CA ASN A 3 -17.08 -8.04 7.78
C ASN A 3 -16.76 -7.28 6.51
N LEU A 4 -17.32 -7.74 5.42
CA LEU A 4 -17.09 -7.07 4.16
C LEU A 4 -17.54 -5.62 4.18
N GLY A 5 -18.72 -5.35 4.73
CA GLY A 5 -19.21 -3.98 4.82
C GLY A 5 -18.33 -3.11 5.68
N TYR A 6 -17.86 -3.66 6.78
CA TYR A 6 -16.95 -2.94 7.65
C TYR A 6 -15.66 -2.59 6.93
N SER A 7 -15.07 -3.57 6.25
CA SER A 7 -13.83 -3.35 5.51
C SER A 7 -14.01 -2.32 4.41
N GLN A 8 -15.15 -2.37 3.72
CA GLN A 8 -15.42 -1.40 2.67
C GLN A 8 -15.53 0.01 3.24
N ASN A 9 -16.19 0.16 4.36
CA ASN A 9 -16.33 1.47 4.99
C ASN A 9 -14.97 2.03 5.36
N PHE A 10 -14.11 1.20 5.91
CA PHE A 10 -12.78 1.63 6.26
C PHE A 10 -12.00 2.04 5.00
N LEU A 11 -12.04 1.19 3.97
CA LEU A 11 -11.25 1.41 2.77
C LEU A 11 -11.70 2.61 1.95
N VAL A 12 -12.99 2.96 1.99
CA VAL A 12 -13.45 4.13 1.23
C VAL A 12 -13.30 5.43 2.00
N ASN A 13 -12.91 5.38 3.26
CA ASN A 13 -12.72 6.61 4.03
C ASN A 13 -11.33 7.16 3.77
N LYS A 14 -11.18 7.72 2.58
CA LYS A 14 -9.88 8.23 2.14
C LYS A 14 -9.37 9.35 3.02
N LYS A 15 -10.27 10.19 3.52
CA LYS A 15 -9.85 11.31 4.37
C LYS A 15 -9.26 10.82 5.69
N LEU A 16 -9.80 9.74 6.24
CA LEU A 16 -9.24 9.17 7.45
C LEU A 16 -7.85 8.61 7.17
N VAL A 17 -7.70 7.90 6.06
CA VAL A 17 -6.41 7.35 5.66
C VAL A 17 -5.39 8.48 5.46
N GLU A 18 -5.79 9.54 4.78
CA GLU A 18 -4.92 10.70 4.58
C GLU A 18 -4.47 11.29 5.90
N ARG A 19 -5.40 11.40 6.85
CA ARG A 19 -5.07 11.96 8.16
C ARG A 19 -4.08 11.07 8.91
N LEU A 20 -4.32 9.77 8.89
CA LEU A 20 -3.46 8.82 9.59
C LEU A 20 -2.04 8.83 9.02
N ILE A 21 -1.93 8.84 7.71
CA ILE A 21 -0.63 8.84 7.07
C ILE A 21 0.07 10.19 7.25
N SER A 22 -0.66 11.30 7.18
CA SER A 22 -0.08 12.62 7.43
C SER A 22 0.51 12.74 8.83
N LYS A 23 -0.12 12.07 9.80
CA LYS A 23 0.37 12.10 11.19
C LYS A 23 1.45 11.07 11.45
N SER A 24 1.70 10.17 10.51
CA SER A 24 2.80 9.24 10.62
C SER A 24 4.10 9.97 10.31
N ASN A 25 5.22 9.30 10.48
CA ASN A 25 6.50 9.91 10.13
C ASN A 25 6.96 9.51 8.73
N ILE A 26 6.03 9.17 7.86
CA ILE A 26 6.34 8.85 6.45
C ILE A 26 6.49 10.16 5.67
N ASP A 27 7.60 10.33 4.97
CA ASP A 27 7.82 11.51 4.15
C ASP A 27 8.53 11.14 2.84
N VAL A 28 8.87 12.15 2.06
CA VAL A 28 9.39 11.97 0.70
C VAL A 28 10.77 11.30 0.66
N THR A 29 11.43 11.15 1.79
CA THR A 29 12.71 10.44 1.84
C THR A 29 12.51 8.96 2.13
N ASP A 30 11.30 8.53 2.39
CA ASP A 30 11.05 7.15 2.80
C ASP A 30 10.81 6.22 1.63
N TYR A 31 11.29 5.00 1.81
CA TYR A 31 10.98 3.85 0.98
C TYR A 31 10.00 3.00 1.79
N VAL A 32 8.80 2.84 1.28
CA VAL A 32 7.74 2.15 2.01
C VAL A 32 7.40 0.84 1.31
N ILE A 33 7.34 -0.23 2.07
CA ILE A 33 6.88 -1.52 1.57
C ILE A 33 5.50 -1.75 2.13
N GLU A 34 4.52 -1.85 1.25
CA GLU A 34 3.13 -2.08 1.65
C GLU A 34 2.75 -3.53 1.44
N ILE A 35 2.16 -4.13 2.47
CA ILE A 35 1.71 -5.52 2.43
C ILE A 35 0.21 -5.52 2.20
N GLY A 36 -0.24 -6.18 1.12
CA GLY A 36 -1.65 -6.37 0.85
C GLY A 36 -2.39 -5.08 0.53
N PRO A 37 -1.98 -4.37 -0.52
CA PRO A 37 -2.62 -3.09 -0.88
C PRO A 37 -4.09 -3.21 -1.23
N GLY A 38 -4.57 -4.39 -1.57
CA GLY A 38 -5.99 -4.62 -1.78
C GLY A 38 -6.57 -3.76 -2.88
N LYS A 39 -7.46 -2.84 -2.52
CA LYS A 39 -8.12 -1.97 -3.48
C LYS A 39 -7.35 -0.70 -3.80
N GLY A 40 -6.21 -0.46 -3.14
CA GLY A 40 -5.30 0.59 -3.54
C GLY A 40 -5.50 1.95 -2.91
N ILE A 41 -6.49 2.11 -2.03
CA ILE A 41 -6.76 3.42 -1.44
C ILE A 41 -5.59 3.89 -0.59
N ILE A 42 -5.04 3.00 0.23
CA ILE A 42 -3.91 3.34 1.08
C ILE A 42 -2.68 3.57 0.21
N THR A 43 -2.49 2.76 -0.82
CA THR A 43 -1.37 2.92 -1.75
C THR A 43 -1.40 4.28 -2.42
N ASP A 44 -2.59 4.72 -2.85
CA ASP A 44 -2.74 6.04 -3.47
C ASP A 44 -2.27 7.15 -2.53
N VAL A 45 -2.64 7.06 -1.26
CA VAL A 45 -2.24 8.06 -0.27
C VAL A 45 -0.74 7.96 0.02
N LEU A 46 -0.23 6.74 0.19
CA LEU A 46 1.20 6.54 0.41
C LEU A 46 2.02 7.14 -0.73
N SER A 47 1.53 7.02 -1.97
CA SER A 47 2.24 7.55 -3.12
C SER A 47 2.41 9.06 -3.06
N GLN A 48 1.52 9.75 -2.37
CA GLN A 48 1.56 11.19 -2.22
C GLN A 48 2.49 11.66 -1.11
N HIS A 49 2.87 10.77 -0.20
CA HIS A 49 3.66 11.13 0.97
C HIS A 49 5.06 10.54 0.95
N ALA A 50 5.21 9.33 0.46
CA ALA A 50 6.50 8.63 0.46
C ALA A 50 7.28 8.94 -0.80
N GLY A 51 8.58 8.70 -0.76
CA GLY A 51 9.41 8.85 -1.94
C GLY A 51 9.21 7.71 -2.91
N GLU A 52 9.09 6.50 -2.38
CA GLU A 52 8.93 5.31 -3.20
C GLU A 52 8.11 4.29 -2.43
N VAL A 53 7.21 3.59 -3.11
CA VAL A 53 6.37 2.55 -2.52
C VAL A 53 6.50 1.27 -3.34
N VAL A 54 6.71 0.16 -2.66
CA VAL A 54 6.61 -1.17 -3.26
C VAL A 54 5.47 -1.87 -2.55
N ALA A 55 4.46 -2.28 -3.29
CA ALA A 55 3.27 -2.91 -2.72
C ALA A 55 3.16 -4.34 -3.21
N VAL A 56 3.11 -5.27 -2.26
CA VAL A 56 3.12 -6.71 -2.57
C VAL A 56 1.72 -7.26 -2.37
N GLU A 57 1.12 -7.77 -3.44
CA GLU A 57 -0.24 -8.30 -3.44
C GLU A 57 -0.22 -9.73 -3.97
N TYR A 58 -0.83 -10.65 -3.22
CA TYR A 58 -0.80 -12.05 -3.63
C TYR A 58 -2.09 -12.51 -4.32
N ASP A 59 -3.12 -11.69 -4.35
CA ASP A 59 -4.35 -11.98 -5.06
C ASP A 59 -4.23 -11.45 -6.49
N GLN A 60 -4.34 -12.34 -7.46
CA GLN A 60 -4.10 -11.96 -8.86
C GLN A 60 -5.07 -10.91 -9.36
N GLU A 61 -6.32 -11.03 -9.02
CA GLU A 61 -7.34 -10.10 -9.50
C GLU A 61 -7.14 -8.71 -8.91
N LEU A 62 -6.83 -8.65 -7.62
CA LEU A 62 -6.50 -7.37 -6.98
C LEU A 62 -5.24 -6.77 -7.57
N TYR A 63 -4.22 -7.60 -7.80
CA TYR A 63 -2.98 -7.12 -8.42
C TYR A 63 -3.27 -6.50 -9.79
N ASN A 64 -4.06 -7.17 -10.61
CA ASN A 64 -4.37 -6.66 -11.94
C ASN A 64 -5.09 -5.32 -11.87
N ASN A 65 -6.01 -5.18 -10.93
CA ASN A 65 -6.71 -3.93 -10.71
C ASN A 65 -5.80 -2.80 -10.26
N LEU A 66 -4.87 -3.12 -9.36
CA LEU A 66 -3.91 -2.13 -8.86
C LEU A 66 -3.05 -1.58 -9.99
N VAL A 67 -2.50 -2.46 -10.81
CA VAL A 67 -1.66 -2.06 -11.92
C VAL A 67 -2.46 -1.22 -12.92
N ARG A 68 -3.72 -1.56 -13.11
CA ARG A 68 -4.54 -0.91 -14.13
C ARG A 68 -5.07 0.45 -13.68
N TYR A 69 -5.49 0.56 -12.42
CA TYR A 69 -6.24 1.73 -11.96
C TYR A 69 -5.55 2.55 -10.89
N HIS A 70 -4.43 2.07 -10.34
CA HIS A 70 -3.75 2.74 -9.23
C HIS A 70 -2.26 2.92 -9.52
N SER A 71 -1.94 3.17 -10.78
CA SER A 71 -0.55 3.41 -11.20
C SER A 71 -0.08 4.76 -10.74
N HIS A 72 1.14 4.80 -10.22
CA HIS A 72 1.82 6.03 -9.83
C HIS A 72 3.29 5.88 -10.16
N ASP A 73 3.94 6.98 -10.52
CA ASP A 73 5.34 6.94 -10.94
C ASP A 73 6.27 6.37 -9.87
N ASN A 74 5.92 6.56 -8.61
CA ASN A 74 6.75 6.12 -7.49
C ASN A 74 6.25 4.84 -6.83
N VAL A 75 5.32 4.12 -7.45
CA VAL A 75 4.77 2.87 -6.90
C VAL A 75 5.09 1.71 -7.83
N THR A 76 5.63 0.65 -7.25
CA THR A 76 5.84 -0.63 -7.94
C THR A 76 4.97 -1.67 -7.29
N TYR A 77 4.15 -2.36 -8.06
CA TYR A 77 3.35 -3.48 -7.56
C TYR A 77 4.04 -4.79 -7.88
N ILE A 78 4.10 -5.66 -6.88
CA ILE A 78 4.67 -6.99 -7.02
C ILE A 78 3.58 -8.00 -6.76
N PHE A 79 3.39 -8.94 -7.69
CA PHE A 79 2.48 -10.05 -7.50
C PHE A 79 3.22 -11.16 -6.79
N GLY A 80 2.78 -11.49 -5.59
CA GLY A 80 3.45 -12.55 -4.85
C GLY A 80 3.06 -12.60 -3.39
N ASP A 81 3.64 -13.57 -2.71
CA ASP A 81 3.45 -13.78 -1.29
C ASP A 81 4.51 -12.96 -0.54
N PHE A 82 4.07 -12.04 0.31
CA PHE A 82 5.00 -11.20 1.06
C PHE A 82 5.96 -12.03 1.91
N LEU A 83 5.51 -13.18 2.40
CA LEU A 83 6.38 -14.04 3.20
C LEU A 83 7.60 -14.54 2.42
N LYS A 84 7.51 -14.53 1.10
CA LYS A 84 8.62 -14.93 0.22
C LYS A 84 9.34 -13.75 -0.38
N TYR A 85 8.90 -12.54 -0.09
CA TYR A 85 9.51 -11.34 -0.63
C TYR A 85 10.81 -11.03 0.12
N LYS A 86 11.86 -10.75 -0.61
CA LYS A 86 13.15 -10.44 0.01
C LYS A 86 13.23 -8.97 0.33
N LEU A 87 13.31 -8.66 1.62
CA LEU A 87 13.46 -7.30 2.06
C LEU A 87 14.86 -6.78 1.69
N PRO A 88 14.98 -5.48 1.39
CA PRO A 88 16.29 -4.91 1.07
C PRO A 88 17.24 -5.02 2.26
N LEU A 89 18.51 -5.33 1.98
CA LEU A 89 19.51 -5.46 3.03
C LEU A 89 20.36 -4.20 3.19
N ASN A 90 20.35 -3.33 2.18
CA ASN A 90 21.27 -2.20 2.14
C ASN A 90 20.58 -0.84 2.03
N ARG A 91 19.31 -0.76 2.38
CA ARG A 91 18.61 0.52 2.43
C ARG A 91 17.57 0.47 3.53
N ARG A 92 17.27 1.65 4.06
CA ARG A 92 16.24 1.77 5.09
C ARG A 92 14.87 1.71 4.44
N TYR A 93 13.91 1.16 5.16
CA TYR A 93 12.54 1.09 4.69
C TYR A 93 11.57 1.11 5.87
N LYS A 94 10.34 1.44 5.57
CA LYS A 94 9.22 1.33 6.51
C LYS A 94 8.22 0.34 5.93
N ILE A 95 7.53 -0.38 6.80
CA ILE A 95 6.51 -1.32 6.38
C ILE A 95 5.16 -0.78 6.78
N PHE A 96 4.21 -0.82 5.87
CA PHE A 96 2.84 -0.44 6.12
C PHE A 96 1.92 -1.59 5.73
N SER A 97 1.00 -1.93 6.62
CA SER A 97 0.08 -3.03 6.38
C SER A 97 -1.28 -2.70 6.96
N ASN A 98 -2.32 -3.02 6.22
CA ASN A 98 -3.68 -2.83 6.66
C ASN A 98 -4.35 -4.19 6.85
N ILE A 99 -3.94 -4.88 7.89
CA ILE A 99 -4.51 -6.19 8.22
C ILE A 99 -5.03 -6.22 9.63
#